data_0396533e74f1afdcb684267e68cc289c
#
_entry.id   0396533e74f1afdcb684267e68cc289c
#
_cell.length_a   1.000
_cell.length_b   1.000
_cell.length_c   1.000
_cell.angle_alpha   90.00
_cell.angle_beta   90.00
_cell.angle_gamma   90.00
#
_symmetry.space_group_name_H-M   'P 1'
#
loop_
_entity.id
_entity.type
_entity.pdbx_description
1 polymer ?
#
loop_
_entity_poly.entity_id
_entity_poly.type
_entity_poly.pdbx_seq_one_letter_code
_entity_poly.pdbx_strand_id
1 'polypeptide(L)'
;MERTILHIDLNNFFASVECKYNPELLVGYMAVIGSVEDRHGIVLAKNQAAKKKGVKTGMPIREAEKLCPGITFVEANHERYSYWSKKAKAIYREYSEKIESFGIDEAWVDVTDNDKDGKTIADEIRERVKEELGLTVSIGVSFNKIFAKLGSDMKKPDGTTVITRDNFKRLVWKLPAQELLFVGKSTLEKLNRVGVSTIGDLAVSDFRYISKYLGKIGENLWFYANGQDDSPVKAVDDDDEIKSVGNSVTCYRDLTTYEDVEIMISSLCESVSARLMKYDVGKARSISVGVRDSDLKWVAKQTRLDKPSALSDDFYLSAIELFKEVSDLSVPVRSI
;
A
#
# COMPACT_ATOMS: atom_id res chain seq x y z
N MET A 1 10.44 -26.96 14.03
CA MET A 1 11.10 -26.46 12.80
C MET A 1 11.03 -24.93 12.84
N GLU A 2 12.07 -24.22 12.43
CA GLU A 2 12.03 -22.75 12.36
C GLU A 2 11.17 -22.31 11.17
N ARG A 3 10.36 -21.27 11.36
CA ARG A 3 9.51 -20.75 10.29
C ARG A 3 10.37 -20.21 9.15
N THR A 4 9.91 -20.42 7.92
CA THR A 4 10.52 -19.87 6.71
C THR A 4 9.48 -19.09 5.92
N ILE A 5 9.53 -17.77 6.03
CA ILE A 5 8.60 -16.84 5.41
C ILE A 5 9.31 -16.12 4.28
N LEU A 6 8.70 -16.13 3.12
CA LEU A 6 9.09 -15.31 1.97
C LEU A 6 8.21 -14.05 1.94
N HIS A 7 8.80 -12.91 1.62
CA HIS A 7 8.05 -11.75 1.14
C HIS A 7 8.47 -11.46 -0.28
N ILE A 8 7.52 -11.44 -1.19
CA ILE A 8 7.74 -11.31 -2.64
C ILE A 8 7.14 -9.97 -3.09
N ASP A 9 7.92 -9.17 -3.82
CA ASP A 9 7.55 -7.82 -4.27
C ASP A 9 7.87 -7.68 -5.77
N LEU A 10 6.85 -7.42 -6.60
CA LEU A 10 6.99 -7.23 -8.04
C LEU A 10 7.66 -5.87 -8.35
N ASN A 11 8.82 -5.90 -8.98
CA ASN A 11 9.62 -4.69 -9.20
C ASN A 11 8.99 -3.71 -10.18
N ASN A 12 8.79 -2.46 -9.74
CA ASN A 12 8.17 -1.38 -10.53
C ASN A 12 6.86 -1.81 -11.21
N PHE A 13 6.05 -2.58 -10.53
CA PHE A 13 5.01 -3.44 -11.06
C PHE A 13 4.20 -2.81 -12.19
N PHE A 14 3.48 -1.72 -11.93
CA PHE A 14 2.63 -1.07 -12.95
C PHE A 14 3.45 -0.65 -14.17
N ALA A 15 4.61 -0.04 -13.96
CA ALA A 15 5.48 0.38 -15.05
C ALA A 15 6.01 -0.82 -15.86
N SER A 16 6.36 -1.91 -15.18
CA SER A 16 6.80 -3.15 -15.84
C SER A 16 5.69 -3.78 -16.66
N VAL A 17 4.45 -3.77 -16.16
CA VAL A 17 3.27 -4.26 -16.90
C VAL A 17 3.02 -3.40 -18.13
N GLU A 18 3.00 -2.06 -18.03
CA GLU A 18 2.78 -1.20 -19.20
C GLU A 18 3.87 -1.39 -20.26
N CYS A 19 5.12 -1.57 -19.88
CA CYS A 19 6.20 -1.89 -20.81
C CYS A 19 6.00 -3.22 -21.56
N LYS A 20 5.27 -4.19 -20.99
CA LYS A 20 4.93 -5.43 -21.72
C LYS A 20 3.93 -5.20 -22.85
N TYR A 21 2.99 -4.27 -22.67
CA TYR A 21 2.00 -3.92 -23.69
C TYR A 21 2.54 -2.91 -24.70
N ASN A 22 3.49 -2.08 -24.29
CA ASN A 22 4.19 -1.14 -25.16
C ASN A 22 5.69 -1.18 -24.88
N PRO A 23 6.46 -2.02 -25.62
CA PRO A 23 7.91 -2.16 -25.44
C PRO A 23 8.71 -0.87 -25.68
N GLU A 24 8.18 0.11 -26.40
CA GLU A 24 8.82 1.42 -26.62
C GLU A 24 9.02 2.17 -25.29
N LEU A 25 8.19 1.90 -24.28
CA LEU A 25 8.33 2.48 -22.95
C LEU A 25 9.56 1.97 -22.17
N LEU A 26 10.22 0.92 -22.64
CA LEU A 26 11.50 0.46 -22.07
C LEU A 26 12.63 1.43 -22.38
N VAL A 27 12.51 2.18 -23.47
CA VAL A 27 13.53 3.16 -23.90
C VAL A 27 13.10 4.55 -23.36
N GLY A 28 13.95 5.11 -22.51
CA GLY A 28 13.72 6.44 -21.94
C GLY A 28 13.07 6.41 -20.55
N TYR A 29 12.46 7.53 -20.21
CA TYR A 29 11.85 7.74 -18.89
C TYR A 29 10.33 7.57 -19.00
N MET A 30 9.75 6.77 -18.12
CA MET A 30 8.30 6.62 -18.07
C MET A 30 7.79 6.54 -16.64
N ALA A 31 6.57 7.02 -16.45
CA ALA A 31 5.82 6.87 -15.22
C ALA A 31 4.35 6.54 -15.51
N VAL A 32 3.78 5.67 -14.67
CA VAL A 32 2.34 5.43 -14.61
C VAL A 32 1.72 6.45 -13.68
N ILE A 33 0.62 7.05 -14.11
CA ILE A 33 -0.10 8.10 -13.38
C ILE A 33 -1.57 7.71 -13.22
N GLY A 34 -2.31 8.44 -12.40
CA GLY A 34 -3.77 8.35 -12.36
C GLY A 34 -4.39 8.82 -13.67
N SER A 35 -5.28 9.77 -13.64
CA SER A 35 -5.77 10.41 -14.87
C SER A 35 -4.90 11.60 -15.26
N VAL A 36 -4.65 11.78 -16.57
CA VAL A 36 -3.98 12.96 -17.11
C VAL A 36 -4.86 14.22 -16.94
N GLU A 37 -6.18 14.02 -16.97
CA GLU A 37 -7.15 15.11 -16.85
C GLU A 37 -7.31 15.60 -15.40
N ASP A 38 -6.88 14.82 -14.43
CA ASP A 38 -6.96 15.18 -13.02
C ASP A 38 -5.99 16.32 -12.68
N ARG A 39 -6.53 17.45 -12.21
CA ARG A 39 -5.78 18.61 -11.71
C ARG A 39 -4.64 18.23 -10.75
N HIS A 40 -4.76 17.10 -10.10
CA HIS A 40 -3.88 16.62 -9.02
C HIS A 40 -3.31 15.22 -9.27
N GLY A 41 -3.15 14.85 -10.54
CA GLY A 41 -2.55 13.58 -10.90
C GLY A 41 -1.16 13.37 -10.28
N ILE A 42 -0.92 12.19 -9.78
CA ILE A 42 0.35 11.79 -9.14
C ILE A 42 0.97 10.59 -9.83
N VAL A 43 2.27 10.46 -9.69
CA VAL A 43 3.01 9.26 -10.12
C VAL A 43 2.62 8.07 -9.23
N LEU A 44 2.10 7.02 -9.82
CA LEU A 44 1.77 5.75 -9.14
C LEU A 44 2.96 4.78 -9.20
N ALA A 45 3.59 4.66 -10.36
CA ALA A 45 4.79 3.85 -10.56
C ALA A 45 5.71 4.52 -11.60
N LYS A 46 6.95 4.07 -11.69
CA LYS A 46 7.93 4.57 -12.65
C LYS A 46 8.93 3.48 -12.99
N ASN A 47 9.56 3.59 -14.17
CA ASN A 47 10.64 2.69 -14.53
C ASN A 47 11.95 3.05 -13.80
N GLN A 48 12.95 2.18 -13.89
CA GLN A 48 14.23 2.38 -13.21
C GLN A 48 14.99 3.63 -13.71
N ALA A 49 14.81 4.00 -14.97
CA ALA A 49 15.44 5.18 -15.53
C ALA A 49 14.89 6.47 -14.88
N ALA A 50 13.58 6.62 -14.81
CA ALA A 50 12.92 7.74 -14.14
C ALA A 50 13.20 7.76 -12.62
N LYS A 51 13.25 6.57 -11.97
CA LYS A 51 13.63 6.45 -10.55
C LYS A 51 15.04 7.00 -10.28
N LYS A 52 16.02 6.69 -11.14
CA LYS A 52 17.39 7.21 -11.04
C LYS A 52 17.48 8.73 -11.21
N LYS A 53 16.52 9.35 -11.90
CA LYS A 53 16.40 10.82 -12.04
C LYS A 53 15.72 11.47 -10.83
N GLY A 54 15.26 10.68 -9.85
CA GLY A 54 14.65 11.20 -8.62
C GLY A 54 13.12 11.22 -8.64
N VAL A 55 12.47 10.69 -9.68
CA VAL A 55 11.00 10.58 -9.71
C VAL A 55 10.54 9.59 -8.64
N LYS A 56 9.57 10.00 -7.81
CA LYS A 56 9.05 9.22 -6.67
C LYS A 56 7.56 8.93 -6.85
N THR A 57 7.11 7.81 -6.29
CA THR A 57 5.67 7.52 -6.13
C THR A 57 5.04 8.57 -5.22
N GLY A 58 3.82 9.03 -5.55
CA GLY A 58 3.14 10.12 -4.86
C GLY A 58 3.58 11.53 -5.29
N MET A 59 4.59 11.66 -6.17
CA MET A 59 5.04 12.95 -6.69
C MET A 59 4.02 13.52 -7.68
N PRO A 60 3.69 14.82 -7.60
CA PRO A 60 2.87 15.47 -8.61
C PRO A 60 3.46 15.38 -10.02
N ILE A 61 2.63 15.19 -11.05
CA ILE A 61 3.05 15.05 -12.45
C ILE A 61 3.97 16.20 -12.89
N ARG A 62 3.60 17.45 -12.56
CA ARG A 62 4.40 18.65 -12.91
C ARG A 62 5.80 18.65 -12.29
N GLU A 63 5.94 18.08 -11.09
CA GLU A 63 7.24 17.96 -10.43
C GLU A 63 8.07 16.88 -11.09
N ALA A 64 7.45 15.74 -11.42
CA ALA A 64 8.11 14.65 -12.13
C ALA A 64 8.63 15.10 -13.50
N GLU A 65 7.86 15.88 -14.25
CA GLU A 65 8.24 16.45 -15.54
C GLU A 65 9.42 17.43 -15.43
N LYS A 66 9.44 18.28 -14.40
CA LYS A 66 10.57 19.18 -14.13
C LYS A 66 11.86 18.44 -13.81
N LEU A 67 11.77 17.36 -13.02
CA LEU A 67 12.93 16.53 -12.66
C LEU A 67 13.44 15.68 -13.82
N CYS A 68 12.53 15.28 -14.69
CA CYS A 68 12.79 14.34 -15.77
C CYS A 68 12.14 14.82 -17.07
N PRO A 69 12.70 15.88 -17.72
CA PRO A 69 12.18 16.37 -18.99
C PRO A 69 12.11 15.26 -20.04
N GLY A 70 10.99 15.18 -20.75
CA GLY A 70 10.75 14.13 -21.75
C GLY A 70 10.27 12.80 -21.17
N ILE A 71 9.85 12.77 -19.90
CA ILE A 71 9.22 11.59 -19.32
C ILE A 71 7.87 11.32 -20.01
N THR A 72 7.65 10.05 -20.37
CA THR A 72 6.37 9.59 -20.92
C THR A 72 5.43 9.21 -19.78
N PHE A 73 4.25 9.83 -19.72
CA PHE A 73 3.21 9.45 -18.77
C PHE A 73 2.21 8.50 -19.42
N VAL A 74 1.84 7.45 -18.68
CA VAL A 74 0.86 6.44 -19.08
C VAL A 74 -0.21 6.35 -18.01
N GLU A 75 -1.48 6.39 -18.40
CA GLU A 75 -2.58 6.20 -17.45
C GLU A 75 -2.64 4.77 -16.95
N ALA A 76 -2.99 4.64 -15.65
CA ALA A 76 -3.06 3.35 -14.98
C ALA A 76 -4.21 2.48 -15.50
N ASN A 77 -3.90 1.21 -15.82
CA ASN A 77 -4.90 0.20 -16.14
C ASN A 77 -4.94 -0.87 -15.04
N HIS A 78 -5.81 -0.67 -14.05
CA HIS A 78 -5.91 -1.54 -12.88
C HIS A 78 -6.39 -2.96 -13.21
N GLU A 79 -7.12 -3.17 -14.30
CA GLU A 79 -7.52 -4.51 -14.75
C GLU A 79 -6.32 -5.32 -15.24
N ARG A 80 -5.42 -4.70 -16.02
CA ARG A 80 -4.14 -5.32 -16.40
C ARG A 80 -3.31 -5.69 -15.19
N TYR A 81 -3.19 -4.78 -14.22
CA TYR A 81 -2.39 -5.05 -13.02
C TYR A 81 -3.00 -6.17 -12.18
N SER A 82 -4.32 -6.20 -12.02
CA SER A 82 -5.02 -7.31 -11.35
C SER A 82 -4.77 -8.66 -12.05
N TYR A 83 -4.81 -8.69 -13.39
CA TYR A 83 -4.53 -9.89 -14.16
C TYR A 83 -3.10 -10.41 -13.92
N TRP A 84 -2.07 -9.53 -14.03
CA TRP A 84 -0.68 -9.95 -13.85
C TRP A 84 -0.35 -10.29 -12.40
N SER A 85 -0.95 -9.61 -11.43
CA SER A 85 -0.86 -9.98 -10.01
C SER A 85 -1.37 -11.40 -9.76
N LYS A 86 -2.53 -11.75 -10.31
CA LYS A 86 -3.10 -13.11 -10.20
C LYS A 86 -2.20 -14.16 -10.85
N LYS A 87 -1.57 -13.86 -11.98
CA LYS A 87 -0.60 -14.75 -12.64
C LYS A 87 0.63 -14.99 -11.77
N ALA A 88 1.20 -13.95 -11.18
CA ALA A 88 2.34 -14.08 -10.27
C ALA A 88 1.96 -14.90 -9.02
N LYS A 89 0.82 -14.59 -8.40
CA LYS A 89 0.35 -15.34 -7.22
C LYS A 89 0.01 -16.81 -7.55
N ALA A 90 -0.35 -17.14 -8.79
CA ALA A 90 -0.53 -18.52 -9.21
C ALA A 90 0.79 -19.30 -9.17
N ILE A 91 1.91 -18.69 -9.56
CA ILE A 91 3.24 -19.31 -9.40
C ILE A 91 3.54 -19.56 -7.92
N TYR A 92 3.24 -18.58 -7.04
CA TYR A 92 3.53 -18.72 -5.60
C TYR A 92 2.75 -19.87 -4.96
N ARG A 93 1.50 -20.12 -5.42
CA ARG A 93 0.63 -21.21 -4.94
C ARG A 93 1.19 -22.59 -5.17
N GLU A 94 2.07 -22.78 -6.12
CA GLU A 94 2.73 -24.06 -6.36
C GLU A 94 3.75 -24.43 -5.26
N TYR A 95 4.15 -23.44 -4.44
CA TYR A 95 5.10 -23.65 -3.36
C TYR A 95 4.46 -23.71 -1.97
N SER A 96 3.29 -23.11 -1.78
CA SER A 96 2.55 -23.13 -0.51
C SER A 96 1.09 -22.68 -0.72
N GLU A 97 0.19 -23.21 0.11
CA GLU A 97 -1.20 -22.75 0.22
C GLU A 97 -1.35 -21.55 1.19
N LYS A 98 -0.32 -21.30 2.02
CA LYS A 98 -0.30 -20.18 2.96
C LYS A 98 0.28 -18.96 2.26
N ILE A 99 -0.60 -18.16 1.62
CA ILE A 99 -0.23 -16.95 0.89
C ILE A 99 -1.12 -15.81 1.36
N GLU A 100 -0.50 -14.81 1.93
CA GLU A 100 -1.17 -13.58 2.36
C GLU A 100 -0.80 -12.42 1.45
N SER A 101 -1.78 -11.84 0.76
CA SER A 101 -1.57 -10.67 -0.08
C SER A 101 -1.33 -9.42 0.76
N PHE A 102 -0.32 -8.64 0.38
CA PHE A 102 -0.04 -7.32 0.95
C PHE A 102 -0.06 -6.28 -0.17
N GLY A 103 -1.27 -5.99 -0.64
CA GLY A 103 -1.48 -5.18 -1.84
C GLY A 103 -1.54 -6.02 -3.12
N ILE A 104 -1.46 -5.31 -4.26
CA ILE A 104 -1.60 -5.93 -5.58
C ILE A 104 -0.31 -6.61 -6.05
N ASP A 105 0.84 -6.10 -5.64
CA ASP A 105 2.18 -6.48 -6.09
C ASP A 105 3.03 -7.18 -5.05
N GLU A 106 2.54 -7.32 -3.82
CA GLU A 106 3.27 -7.93 -2.72
C GLU A 106 2.50 -9.10 -2.09
N ALA A 107 3.23 -10.10 -1.60
CA ALA A 107 2.66 -11.20 -0.83
C ALA A 107 3.68 -11.81 0.13
N TRP A 108 3.20 -12.29 1.28
CA TRP A 108 3.93 -13.26 2.09
C TRP A 108 3.54 -14.68 1.70
N VAL A 109 4.53 -15.57 1.74
CA VAL A 109 4.39 -17.00 1.48
C VAL A 109 5.10 -17.76 2.59
N ASP A 110 4.39 -18.62 3.32
CA ASP A 110 4.98 -19.48 4.33
C ASP A 110 5.37 -20.82 3.70
N VAL A 111 6.67 -21.04 3.56
CA VAL A 111 7.25 -22.26 2.97
C VAL A 111 7.91 -23.15 4.03
N THR A 112 7.51 -23.00 5.29
CA THR A 112 8.07 -23.76 6.42
C THR A 112 8.00 -25.27 6.22
N ASP A 113 6.91 -25.74 5.64
CA ASP A 113 6.63 -27.16 5.45
C ASP A 113 7.15 -27.70 4.10
N ASN A 114 7.90 -26.91 3.32
CA ASN A 114 8.48 -27.34 2.05
C ASN A 114 9.82 -28.07 2.27
N ASP A 115 10.12 -29.05 1.42
CA ASP A 115 11.35 -29.87 1.53
C ASP A 115 12.63 -29.08 1.12
N LYS A 116 12.49 -28.00 0.36
CA LYS A 116 13.59 -27.14 -0.08
C LYS A 116 13.85 -26.01 0.92
N ASP A 117 15.08 -25.55 0.99
CA ASP A 117 15.41 -24.35 1.77
C ASP A 117 14.79 -23.07 1.16
N GLY A 118 14.46 -22.11 2.03
CA GLY A 118 13.74 -20.89 1.64
C GLY A 118 14.48 -20.04 0.60
N LYS A 119 15.83 -20.06 0.56
CA LYS A 119 16.57 -19.31 -0.45
C LYS A 119 16.45 -19.97 -1.83
N THR A 120 16.51 -21.29 -1.89
CA THR A 120 16.34 -22.05 -3.13
C THR A 120 14.93 -21.81 -3.70
N ILE A 121 13.89 -21.87 -2.86
CA ILE A 121 12.51 -21.57 -3.28
C ILE A 121 12.40 -20.13 -3.80
N ALA A 122 12.96 -19.17 -3.08
CA ALA A 122 12.93 -17.76 -3.49
C ALA A 122 13.60 -17.53 -4.85
N ASP A 123 14.76 -18.17 -5.09
CA ASP A 123 15.47 -18.04 -6.36
C ASP A 123 14.71 -18.74 -7.50
N GLU A 124 14.08 -19.89 -7.26
CA GLU A 124 13.21 -20.56 -8.23
C GLU A 124 12.01 -19.69 -8.60
N ILE A 125 11.30 -19.14 -7.62
CA ILE A 125 10.16 -18.24 -7.86
C ILE A 125 10.61 -17.02 -8.69
N ARG A 126 11.76 -16.45 -8.35
CA ARG A 126 12.30 -15.28 -9.05
C ARG A 126 12.58 -15.57 -10.53
N GLU A 127 13.24 -16.68 -10.83
CA GLU A 127 13.51 -17.09 -12.22
C GLU A 127 12.21 -17.44 -12.97
N ARG A 128 11.28 -18.16 -12.35
CA ARG A 128 9.99 -18.49 -12.97
C ARG A 128 9.16 -17.26 -13.31
N VAL A 129 9.06 -16.30 -12.39
CA VAL A 129 8.35 -15.04 -12.67
C VAL A 129 8.99 -14.30 -13.84
N LYS A 130 10.31 -14.36 -13.95
CA LYS A 130 11.05 -13.73 -15.04
C LYS A 130 10.85 -14.46 -16.38
N GLU A 131 10.96 -15.76 -16.39
CA GLU A 131 10.83 -16.58 -17.61
C GLU A 131 9.38 -16.70 -18.09
N GLU A 132 8.44 -16.99 -17.18
CA GLU A 132 7.04 -17.23 -17.52
C GLU A 132 6.25 -15.93 -17.72
N LEU A 133 6.55 -14.90 -16.90
CA LEU A 133 5.78 -13.65 -16.92
C LEU A 133 6.54 -12.46 -17.52
N GLY A 134 7.86 -12.55 -17.71
CA GLY A 134 8.70 -11.42 -18.15
C GLY A 134 8.65 -10.24 -17.17
N LEU A 135 8.36 -10.50 -15.89
CA LEU A 135 8.41 -9.56 -14.78
C LEU A 135 9.57 -9.95 -13.86
N THR A 136 9.97 -9.05 -12.97
CA THR A 136 10.97 -9.37 -11.96
C THR A 136 10.41 -9.16 -10.57
N VAL A 137 10.91 -9.93 -9.61
CA VAL A 137 10.55 -9.81 -8.19
C VAL A 137 11.80 -9.66 -7.32
N SER A 138 11.65 -9.00 -6.20
CA SER A 138 12.63 -9.03 -5.13
C SER A 138 12.05 -9.78 -3.95
N ILE A 139 12.83 -10.70 -3.37
CA ILE A 139 12.35 -11.62 -2.35
C ILE A 139 13.20 -11.51 -1.09
N GLY A 140 12.53 -11.32 0.03
CA GLY A 140 13.11 -11.47 1.36
C GLY A 140 12.73 -12.80 1.96
N VAL A 141 13.70 -13.53 2.48
CA VAL A 141 13.54 -14.81 3.18
C VAL A 141 13.88 -14.60 4.64
N SER A 142 12.96 -14.93 5.55
CA SER A 142 13.21 -14.77 6.98
C SER A 142 12.34 -15.69 7.83
N PHE A 143 12.54 -15.66 9.13
CA PHE A 143 11.79 -16.42 10.14
C PHE A 143 10.50 -15.70 10.60
N ASN A 144 10.22 -14.49 10.14
CA ASN A 144 8.99 -13.73 10.40
C ASN A 144 8.61 -12.81 9.22
N LYS A 145 7.38 -12.34 9.22
CA LYS A 145 6.83 -11.50 8.15
C LYS A 145 7.53 -10.14 8.04
N ILE A 146 7.89 -9.54 9.18
CA ILE A 146 8.49 -8.21 9.26
C ILE A 146 9.87 -8.19 8.60
N PHE A 147 10.73 -9.14 8.94
CA PHE A 147 12.07 -9.22 8.36
C PHE A 147 12.08 -9.76 6.93
N ALA A 148 11.11 -10.63 6.58
CA ALA A 148 10.92 -11.02 5.19
C ALA A 148 10.60 -9.80 4.31
N LYS A 149 9.64 -8.93 4.75
CA LYS A 149 9.33 -7.67 4.05
C LYS A 149 10.55 -6.76 3.95
N LEU A 150 11.27 -6.55 5.04
CA LEU A 150 12.47 -5.73 5.05
C LEU A 150 13.53 -6.29 4.07
N GLY A 151 13.71 -7.61 4.05
CA GLY A 151 14.66 -8.30 3.15
C GLY A 151 14.36 -8.06 1.68
N SER A 152 13.07 -8.05 1.28
CA SER A 152 12.69 -7.80 -0.11
C SER A 152 13.05 -6.40 -0.60
N ASP A 153 13.15 -5.42 0.31
CA ASP A 153 13.51 -4.05 -0.02
C ASP A 153 15.03 -3.82 -0.11
N MET A 154 15.86 -4.68 0.51
CA MET A 154 17.31 -4.47 0.62
C MET A 154 18.09 -4.63 -0.71
N LYS A 155 17.62 -5.52 -1.59
CA LYS A 155 18.28 -5.83 -2.87
C LYS A 155 17.29 -5.72 -4.03
N LYS A 156 16.82 -4.50 -4.31
CA LYS A 156 15.96 -4.21 -5.47
C LYS A 156 16.77 -3.63 -6.62
N PRO A 157 16.47 -3.98 -7.88
CA PRO A 157 15.52 -4.98 -8.35
C PRO A 157 16.12 -6.39 -8.46
N ASP A 158 15.26 -7.40 -8.62
CA ASP A 158 15.58 -8.79 -9.01
C ASP A 158 16.66 -9.43 -8.10
N GLY A 159 16.38 -9.42 -6.79
CA GLY A 159 17.33 -9.93 -5.80
C GLY A 159 16.68 -10.71 -4.66
N THR A 160 17.45 -11.65 -4.10
CA THR A 160 17.06 -12.40 -2.90
C THR A 160 17.92 -11.95 -1.71
N THR A 161 17.28 -11.70 -0.57
CA THR A 161 17.93 -11.39 0.70
C THR A 161 17.48 -12.37 1.78
N VAL A 162 18.43 -13.00 2.47
CA VAL A 162 18.15 -13.92 3.57
C VAL A 162 18.51 -13.27 4.90
N ILE A 163 17.53 -13.16 5.79
CA ILE A 163 17.69 -12.63 7.14
C ILE A 163 17.37 -13.76 8.13
N THR A 164 18.40 -14.23 8.83
CA THR A 164 18.34 -15.31 9.84
C THR A 164 18.46 -14.73 11.25
N ARG A 165 18.18 -15.58 12.28
CA ARG A 165 18.41 -15.20 13.69
C ARG A 165 19.87 -14.84 13.99
N ASP A 166 20.81 -15.45 13.28
CA ASP A 166 22.24 -15.19 13.50
C ASP A 166 22.72 -13.87 12.87
N ASN A 167 22.08 -13.46 11.76
CA ASN A 167 22.56 -12.30 10.99
C ASN A 167 21.70 -11.03 11.12
N PHE A 168 20.46 -11.10 11.67
CA PHE A 168 19.53 -9.98 11.64
C PHE A 168 20.07 -8.74 12.35
N LYS A 169 20.72 -8.88 13.51
CA LYS A 169 21.30 -7.73 14.21
C LYS A 169 22.30 -6.98 13.33
N ARG A 170 23.18 -7.72 12.66
CA ARG A 170 24.19 -7.14 11.76
C ARG A 170 23.57 -6.51 10.52
N LEU A 171 22.50 -7.08 9.96
CA LEU A 171 21.87 -6.60 8.74
C LEU A 171 20.82 -5.52 8.99
N VAL A 172 19.95 -5.74 10.00
CA VAL A 172 18.73 -4.95 10.22
C VAL A 172 18.98 -3.78 11.17
N TRP A 173 19.69 -3.97 12.28
CA TRP A 173 19.82 -2.95 13.31
C TRP A 173 20.51 -1.65 12.85
N LYS A 174 21.33 -1.73 11.82
CA LYS A 174 22.00 -0.55 11.24
C LYS A 174 21.10 0.27 10.30
N LEU A 175 19.96 -0.28 9.91
CA LEU A 175 19.05 0.41 9.00
C LEU A 175 18.29 1.53 9.73
N PRO A 176 17.94 2.63 9.02
CA PRO A 176 17.09 3.67 9.55
C PRO A 176 15.78 3.10 10.10
N ALA A 177 15.27 3.66 11.20
CA ALA A 177 14.01 3.18 11.80
C ALA A 177 12.81 3.25 10.84
N GLN A 178 12.82 4.16 9.87
CA GLN A 178 11.78 4.29 8.84
C GLN A 178 11.66 3.08 7.91
N GLU A 179 12.70 2.24 7.81
CA GLU A 179 12.67 1.03 6.98
C GLU A 179 11.84 -0.09 7.63
N LEU A 180 11.59 0.01 8.94
CA LEU A 180 10.77 -0.95 9.66
C LEU A 180 9.30 -0.76 9.28
N LEU A 181 8.63 -1.85 8.93
CA LEU A 181 7.21 -1.84 8.58
C LEU A 181 6.38 -1.13 9.67
N PHE A 182 5.41 -0.32 9.27
CA PHE A 182 4.56 0.54 10.10
C PHE A 182 5.24 1.78 10.72
N VAL A 183 6.48 2.08 10.39
CA VAL A 183 7.10 3.36 10.75
C VAL A 183 6.84 4.40 9.66
N GLY A 184 5.69 5.06 9.74
CA GLY A 184 5.37 6.20 8.89
C GLY A 184 6.02 7.50 9.37
N LYS A 185 5.87 8.59 8.60
CA LYS A 185 6.48 9.90 8.87
C LYS A 185 6.25 10.40 10.30
N SER A 186 4.99 10.37 10.77
CA SER A 186 4.65 10.82 12.13
C SER A 186 5.32 9.98 13.23
N THR A 187 5.39 8.65 13.04
CA THR A 187 6.06 7.75 13.99
C THR A 187 7.58 8.01 13.99
N LEU A 188 8.17 8.18 12.80
CA LEU A 188 9.59 8.50 12.66
C LEU A 188 9.96 9.82 13.37
N GLU A 189 9.16 10.87 13.19
CA GLU A 189 9.36 12.15 13.89
C GLU A 189 9.34 11.99 15.40
N LYS A 190 8.42 11.17 15.93
CA LYS A 190 8.36 10.89 17.37
C LYS A 190 9.58 10.09 17.85
N LEU A 191 9.99 9.06 17.10
CA LEU A 191 11.18 8.26 17.41
C LEU A 191 12.45 9.14 17.43
N ASN A 192 12.63 10.00 16.43
CA ASN A 192 13.77 10.91 16.35
C ASN A 192 13.84 11.89 17.55
N ARG A 193 12.69 12.37 18.07
CA ARG A 193 12.64 13.25 19.25
C ARG A 193 13.18 12.58 20.53
N VAL A 194 13.18 11.26 20.58
CA VAL A 194 13.70 10.48 21.72
C VAL A 194 15.04 9.80 21.41
N GLY A 195 15.72 10.24 20.33
CA GLY A 195 17.07 9.78 19.99
C GLY A 195 17.11 8.42 19.30
N VAL A 196 15.97 7.90 18.82
CA VAL A 196 15.88 6.63 18.09
C VAL A 196 15.90 6.91 16.58
N SER A 197 17.00 6.62 15.93
CA SER A 197 17.23 6.87 14.51
C SER A 197 17.30 5.57 13.69
N THR A 198 17.76 4.49 14.29
CA THR A 198 17.92 3.18 13.65
C THR A 198 17.00 2.14 14.28
N ILE A 199 16.82 1.01 13.57
CA ILE A 199 16.09 -0.15 14.12
C ILE A 199 16.81 -0.70 15.35
N GLY A 200 18.15 -0.66 15.36
CA GLY A 200 18.97 -1.05 16.52
C GLY A 200 18.75 -0.16 17.75
N ASP A 201 18.67 1.17 17.55
CA ASP A 201 18.36 2.10 18.66
C ASP A 201 17.00 1.77 19.28
N LEU A 202 16.01 1.47 18.43
CA LEU A 202 14.68 1.05 18.89
C LEU A 202 14.74 -0.25 19.66
N ALA A 203 15.48 -1.25 19.15
CA ALA A 203 15.58 -2.57 19.76
C ALA A 203 16.20 -2.56 21.16
N VAL A 204 17.16 -1.67 21.41
CA VAL A 204 17.84 -1.53 22.71
C VAL A 204 17.22 -0.47 23.61
N SER A 205 16.23 0.28 23.15
CA SER A 205 15.51 1.28 23.95
C SER A 205 14.73 0.62 25.09
N ASP A 206 14.51 1.37 26.17
CA ASP A 206 13.64 0.90 27.26
C ASP A 206 12.21 0.67 26.77
N PHE A 207 11.75 -0.59 26.86
CA PHE A 207 10.42 -1.01 26.40
C PHE A 207 9.30 -0.19 27.05
N ARG A 208 9.38 0.06 28.37
CA ARG A 208 8.31 0.77 29.10
C ARG A 208 8.23 2.23 28.65
N TYR A 209 9.38 2.83 28.36
CA TYR A 209 9.42 4.20 27.84
C TYR A 209 8.80 4.29 26.45
N ILE A 210 9.18 3.40 25.51
CA ILE A 210 8.64 3.36 24.14
C ILE A 210 7.14 3.07 24.16
N SER A 211 6.69 2.09 24.96
CA SER A 211 5.27 1.74 25.12
C SER A 211 4.46 2.94 25.65
N LYS A 212 4.96 3.63 26.67
CA LYS A 212 4.28 4.82 27.22
C LYS A 212 4.24 5.99 26.22
N TYR A 213 5.30 6.19 25.44
CA TYR A 213 5.43 7.33 24.53
C TYR A 213 4.65 7.16 23.23
N LEU A 214 4.65 5.96 22.64
CA LEU A 214 4.01 5.65 21.35
C LEU A 214 2.74 4.80 21.48
N GLY A 215 2.41 4.30 22.67
CA GLY A 215 1.29 3.39 22.89
C GLY A 215 1.51 2.02 22.24
N LYS A 216 0.42 1.37 21.85
CA LYS A 216 0.43 0.01 21.27
C LYS A 216 1.33 -0.13 20.05
N ILE A 217 1.41 0.91 19.20
CA ILE A 217 2.31 0.87 18.03
C ILE A 217 3.78 0.82 18.48
N GLY A 218 4.15 1.54 19.54
CA GLY A 218 5.49 1.50 20.08
C GLY A 218 5.88 0.12 20.60
N GLU A 219 4.96 -0.57 21.30
CA GLU A 219 5.17 -1.95 21.74
C GLU A 219 5.45 -2.88 20.57
N ASN A 220 4.59 -2.86 19.55
CA ASN A 220 4.74 -3.69 18.37
C ASN A 220 6.07 -3.42 17.65
N LEU A 221 6.42 -2.15 17.44
CA LEU A 221 7.66 -1.77 16.78
C LEU A 221 8.89 -2.22 17.56
N TRP A 222 8.86 -2.16 18.90
CA TRP A 222 9.94 -2.67 19.73
C TRP A 222 10.12 -4.18 19.58
N PHE A 223 9.02 -4.94 19.60
CA PHE A 223 9.05 -6.39 19.32
C PHE A 223 9.58 -6.68 17.93
N TYR A 224 9.11 -5.97 16.90
CA TYR A 224 9.56 -6.14 15.52
C TYR A 224 11.06 -5.85 15.36
N ALA A 225 11.58 -4.79 15.98
CA ALA A 225 13.01 -4.46 15.96
C ALA A 225 13.88 -5.57 16.59
N ASN A 226 13.32 -6.33 17.54
CA ASN A 226 13.94 -7.49 18.17
C ASN A 226 13.67 -8.83 17.45
N GLY A 227 13.03 -8.79 16.27
CA GLY A 227 12.72 -9.98 15.48
C GLY A 227 11.60 -10.86 16.06
N GLN A 228 10.78 -10.27 16.93
CA GLN A 228 9.66 -10.94 17.60
C GLN A 228 8.36 -10.61 16.87
N ASP A 229 8.00 -11.46 15.92
CA ASP A 229 6.72 -11.44 15.22
C ASP A 229 6.31 -12.88 14.93
N ASP A 230 5.25 -13.32 15.59
CA ASP A 230 4.70 -14.67 15.46
C ASP A 230 3.40 -14.68 14.63
N SER A 231 3.05 -13.54 14.00
CA SER A 231 1.85 -13.46 13.16
C SER A 231 1.89 -14.52 12.06
N PRO A 232 0.83 -15.32 11.88
CA PRO A 232 0.80 -16.33 10.82
C PRO A 232 0.69 -15.68 9.45
N VAL A 233 1.16 -16.35 8.41
CA VAL A 233 0.77 -16.09 7.04
C VAL A 233 -0.59 -16.74 6.82
N LYS A 234 -1.59 -15.96 6.43
CA LYS A 234 -2.95 -16.45 6.19
C LYS A 234 -2.97 -17.39 5.00
N ALA A 235 -3.88 -18.39 5.02
CA ALA A 235 -4.15 -19.17 3.84
C ALA A 235 -4.92 -18.34 2.80
N VAL A 236 -4.88 -18.80 1.54
CA VAL A 236 -5.54 -18.11 0.42
C VAL A 236 -7.05 -17.94 0.64
N ASP A 237 -7.67 -18.86 1.37
CA ASP A 237 -9.11 -18.88 1.64
C ASP A 237 -9.48 -18.17 2.96
N ASP A 238 -8.50 -17.70 3.73
CA ASP A 238 -8.69 -16.85 4.90
C ASP A 238 -8.89 -15.40 4.46
N ASP A 239 -9.94 -15.15 3.67
CA ASP A 239 -10.32 -13.79 3.30
C ASP A 239 -10.69 -13.00 4.54
N ASP A 240 -10.01 -11.88 4.77
CA ASP A 240 -10.40 -10.92 5.78
C ASP A 240 -11.80 -10.42 5.44
N GLU A 241 -12.72 -10.56 6.39
CA GLU A 241 -14.05 -9.96 6.29
C GLU A 241 -13.92 -8.48 5.92
N ILE A 242 -14.53 -8.06 4.82
CA ILE A 242 -14.53 -6.67 4.39
C ILE A 242 -15.28 -5.84 5.43
N LYS A 243 -14.56 -5.03 6.20
CA LYS A 243 -15.13 -4.23 7.31
C LYS A 243 -15.69 -2.90 6.85
N SER A 244 -15.20 -2.38 5.73
CA SER A 244 -15.67 -1.10 5.18
C SER A 244 -15.47 -1.05 3.67
N VAL A 245 -16.37 -0.33 3.00
CA VAL A 245 -16.27 0.02 1.58
C VAL A 245 -16.32 1.54 1.49
N GLY A 246 -15.41 2.14 0.74
CA GLY A 246 -15.35 3.57 0.59
C GLY A 246 -14.87 3.99 -0.79
N ASN A 247 -15.15 5.24 -1.14
CA ASN A 247 -14.58 5.92 -2.29
C ASN A 247 -14.32 7.38 -1.93
N SER A 248 -13.43 8.02 -2.66
CA SER A 248 -13.14 9.44 -2.49
C SER A 248 -12.73 10.04 -3.82
N VAL A 249 -12.95 11.34 -3.98
CA VAL A 249 -12.58 12.08 -5.17
C VAL A 249 -11.87 13.39 -4.79
N THR A 250 -10.78 13.70 -5.47
CA THR A 250 -10.23 15.06 -5.47
C THR A 250 -10.85 15.78 -6.64
N CYS A 251 -11.63 16.82 -6.35
CA CYS A 251 -12.45 17.49 -7.35
C CYS A 251 -11.58 18.24 -8.38
N TYR A 252 -12.04 18.29 -9.63
CA TYR A 252 -11.36 19.01 -10.72
C TYR A 252 -11.14 20.50 -10.37
N ARG A 253 -12.11 21.13 -9.72
CA ARG A 253 -12.02 22.46 -9.11
C ARG A 253 -12.47 22.40 -7.66
N ASP A 254 -12.05 23.35 -6.86
CA ASP A 254 -12.53 23.45 -5.50
C ASP A 254 -14.04 23.78 -5.52
N LEU A 255 -14.82 23.06 -4.71
CA LEU A 255 -16.28 23.22 -4.63
C LEU A 255 -16.61 24.37 -3.69
N THR A 256 -17.46 25.27 -4.15
CA THR A 256 -17.86 26.48 -3.43
C THR A 256 -19.36 26.61 -3.20
N THR A 257 -20.14 25.68 -3.75
CA THR A 257 -21.60 25.67 -3.64
C THR A 257 -22.11 24.34 -3.11
N TYR A 258 -23.23 24.33 -2.43
CA TYR A 258 -23.88 23.10 -1.98
C TYR A 258 -24.33 22.22 -3.17
N GLU A 259 -24.75 22.83 -4.29
CA GLU A 259 -25.15 22.10 -5.48
C GLU A 259 -23.99 21.27 -6.06
N ASP A 260 -22.79 21.84 -6.14
CA ASP A 260 -21.58 21.10 -6.55
C ASP A 260 -21.29 19.90 -5.62
N VAL A 261 -21.43 20.12 -4.31
CA VAL A 261 -21.20 19.10 -3.30
C VAL A 261 -22.24 17.98 -3.38
N GLU A 262 -23.51 18.32 -3.60
CA GLU A 262 -24.61 17.34 -3.73
C GLU A 262 -24.37 16.41 -4.92
N ILE A 263 -23.94 16.97 -6.06
CA ILE A 263 -23.58 16.18 -7.26
C ILE A 263 -22.44 15.21 -6.94
N MET A 264 -21.38 15.67 -6.28
CA MET A 264 -20.23 14.83 -5.96
C MET A 264 -20.58 13.76 -4.93
N ILE A 265 -21.32 14.08 -3.89
CA ILE A 265 -21.78 13.11 -2.88
C ILE A 265 -22.70 12.07 -3.52
N SER A 266 -23.63 12.47 -4.40
CA SER A 266 -24.49 11.53 -5.13
C SER A 266 -23.65 10.49 -5.91
N SER A 267 -22.70 10.96 -6.71
CA SER A 267 -21.79 10.08 -7.47
C SER A 267 -20.99 9.13 -6.57
N LEU A 268 -20.48 9.63 -5.43
CA LEU A 268 -19.75 8.80 -4.47
C LEU A 268 -20.67 7.75 -3.81
N CYS A 269 -21.91 8.10 -3.47
CA CYS A 269 -22.88 7.17 -2.91
C CYS A 269 -23.24 6.06 -3.90
N GLU A 270 -23.44 6.38 -5.17
CA GLU A 270 -23.64 5.38 -6.23
C GLU A 270 -22.44 4.44 -6.35
N SER A 271 -21.23 4.99 -6.36
CA SER A 271 -19.99 4.20 -6.42
C SER A 271 -19.82 3.27 -5.22
N VAL A 272 -20.12 3.74 -4.01
CA VAL A 272 -20.05 2.92 -2.78
C VAL A 272 -21.11 1.84 -2.79
N SER A 273 -22.35 2.17 -3.19
CA SER A 273 -23.45 1.20 -3.34
C SER A 273 -23.07 0.09 -4.34
N ALA A 274 -22.59 0.46 -5.52
CA ALA A 274 -22.16 -0.49 -6.53
C ALA A 274 -21.00 -1.42 -6.03
N ARG A 275 -20.06 -0.89 -5.25
CA ARG A 275 -19.01 -1.69 -4.63
C ARG A 275 -19.52 -2.65 -3.57
N LEU A 276 -20.46 -2.23 -2.73
CA LEU A 276 -21.10 -3.12 -1.74
C LEU A 276 -21.77 -4.31 -2.43
N MET A 277 -22.51 -4.07 -3.52
CA MET A 277 -23.15 -5.12 -4.30
C MET A 277 -22.13 -6.02 -4.99
N LYS A 278 -21.08 -5.45 -5.60
CA LYS A 278 -20.05 -6.20 -6.32
C LYS A 278 -19.28 -7.17 -5.41
N TYR A 279 -19.01 -6.79 -4.17
CA TYR A 279 -18.26 -7.61 -3.22
C TYR A 279 -19.15 -8.48 -2.32
N ASP A 280 -20.46 -8.42 -2.49
CA ASP A 280 -21.46 -9.16 -1.71
C ASP A 280 -21.21 -9.08 -0.18
N VAL A 281 -20.83 -7.91 0.30
CA VAL A 281 -20.48 -7.68 1.71
C VAL A 281 -21.73 -7.36 2.58
N GLY A 282 -22.92 -7.49 2.02
CA GLY A 282 -24.16 -7.24 2.71
C GLY A 282 -24.51 -5.75 2.81
N LYS A 283 -25.05 -5.34 3.95
CA LYS A 283 -25.59 -3.99 4.16
C LYS A 283 -24.73 -3.17 5.12
N ALA A 284 -24.43 -1.94 4.75
CA ALA A 284 -23.77 -0.99 5.64
C ALA A 284 -24.69 -0.60 6.81
N ARG A 285 -24.10 -0.46 8.00
CA ARG A 285 -24.78 -0.03 9.23
C ARG A 285 -24.41 1.40 9.64
N SER A 286 -23.33 1.92 9.08
CA SER A 286 -22.82 3.25 9.36
C SER A 286 -22.26 3.87 8.08
N ILE A 287 -22.34 5.19 7.99
CA ILE A 287 -21.73 5.97 6.93
C ILE A 287 -20.79 7.01 7.52
N SER A 288 -19.69 7.28 6.85
CA SER A 288 -18.74 8.33 7.20
C SER A 288 -18.52 9.24 6.00
N VAL A 289 -18.52 10.54 6.24
CA VAL A 289 -18.16 11.56 5.25
C VAL A 289 -16.91 12.28 5.73
N GLY A 290 -15.91 12.35 4.86
CA GLY A 290 -14.67 13.07 5.12
C GLY A 290 -14.50 14.16 4.07
N VAL A 291 -14.10 15.33 4.50
CA VAL A 291 -13.92 16.51 3.66
C VAL A 291 -12.50 17.06 3.84
N ARG A 292 -11.84 17.36 2.73
CA ARG A 292 -10.59 18.10 2.72
C ARG A 292 -10.85 19.45 2.08
N ASP A 293 -10.55 20.53 2.80
CA ASP A 293 -10.67 21.89 2.27
C ASP A 293 -9.48 22.28 1.36
N SER A 294 -9.55 23.50 0.79
CA SER A 294 -8.48 24.05 -0.05
C SER A 294 -7.18 24.32 0.73
N ASP A 295 -7.23 24.45 2.05
CA ASP A 295 -6.09 24.58 2.96
C ASP A 295 -5.48 23.21 3.33
N LEU A 296 -6.01 22.12 2.75
CA LEU A 296 -5.62 20.73 2.98
C LEU A 296 -5.95 20.20 4.38
N LYS A 297 -6.79 20.89 5.16
CA LYS A 297 -7.28 20.37 6.42
C LYS A 297 -8.35 19.29 6.16
N TRP A 298 -8.26 18.21 6.93
CA TRP A 298 -9.17 17.08 6.83
C TRP A 298 -10.07 17.02 8.05
N VAL A 299 -11.38 16.94 7.81
CA VAL A 299 -12.39 16.70 8.83
C VAL A 299 -13.29 15.56 8.37
N ALA A 300 -13.65 14.67 9.28
CA ALA A 300 -14.56 13.56 8.97
C ALA A 300 -15.54 13.36 10.11
N LYS A 301 -16.77 12.94 9.77
CA LYS A 301 -17.80 12.54 10.71
C LYS A 301 -18.46 11.25 10.26
N GLN A 302 -18.98 10.50 11.21
CA GLN A 302 -19.66 9.23 10.99
C GLN A 302 -20.97 9.21 11.75
N THR A 303 -21.98 8.60 11.15
CA THR A 303 -23.27 8.30 11.82
C THR A 303 -23.69 6.87 11.56
N ARG A 304 -24.59 6.38 12.39
CA ARG A 304 -25.27 5.11 12.18
C ARG A 304 -26.48 5.33 11.28
N LEU A 305 -26.68 4.46 10.30
CA LEU A 305 -27.90 4.47 9.48
C LEU A 305 -29.09 3.99 10.30
N ASP A 306 -30.27 4.54 10.07
CA ASP A 306 -31.54 4.11 10.74
C ASP A 306 -31.82 2.64 10.47
N LYS A 307 -31.52 2.19 9.27
CA LYS A 307 -31.62 0.79 8.84
C LYS A 307 -30.36 0.39 8.08
N PRO A 308 -29.88 -0.85 8.26
CA PRO A 308 -28.83 -1.38 7.40
C PRO A 308 -29.27 -1.31 5.93
N SER A 309 -28.46 -0.66 5.08
CA SER A 309 -28.77 -0.44 3.67
C SER A 309 -27.57 -0.70 2.76
N ALA A 310 -27.85 -0.95 1.49
CA ALA A 310 -26.88 -0.96 0.40
C ALA A 310 -27.31 0.03 -0.72
N LEU A 311 -28.36 0.80 -0.51
CA LEU A 311 -28.93 1.72 -1.50
C LEU A 311 -28.22 3.08 -1.46
N SER A 312 -27.93 3.62 -2.64
CA SER A 312 -27.31 4.94 -2.80
C SER A 312 -28.11 6.07 -2.18
N ASP A 313 -29.46 6.03 -2.27
CA ASP A 313 -30.33 7.07 -1.75
C ASP A 313 -30.28 7.16 -0.23
N ASP A 314 -30.24 6.01 0.47
CA ASP A 314 -30.11 5.98 1.93
C ASP A 314 -28.74 6.56 2.37
N PHE A 315 -27.70 6.31 1.59
CA PHE A 315 -26.37 6.87 1.83
C PHE A 315 -26.36 8.38 1.58
N TYR A 316 -26.97 8.81 0.47
CA TYR A 316 -27.00 10.22 0.07
C TYR A 316 -27.64 11.11 1.15
N LEU A 317 -28.84 10.74 1.64
CA LEU A 317 -29.55 11.51 2.67
C LEU A 317 -28.67 11.71 3.92
N SER A 318 -28.09 10.62 4.43
CA SER A 318 -27.21 10.71 5.60
C SER A 318 -25.87 11.43 5.31
N ALA A 319 -25.35 11.30 4.10
CA ALA A 319 -24.09 11.93 3.70
C ALA A 319 -24.20 13.45 3.59
N ILE A 320 -25.33 13.97 3.07
CA ILE A 320 -25.58 15.41 2.99
C ILE A 320 -25.71 16.02 4.39
N GLU A 321 -26.39 15.35 5.31
CA GLU A 321 -26.48 15.80 6.71
C GLU A 321 -25.09 15.85 7.36
N LEU A 322 -24.30 14.78 7.22
CA LEU A 322 -22.93 14.73 7.74
C LEU A 322 -22.05 15.81 7.11
N PHE A 323 -22.18 16.07 5.80
CA PHE A 323 -21.43 17.12 5.14
C PHE A 323 -21.70 18.49 5.78
N LYS A 324 -22.97 18.86 6.01
CA LYS A 324 -23.35 20.12 6.65
C LYS A 324 -22.79 20.28 8.08
N GLU A 325 -22.48 19.17 8.74
CA GLU A 325 -21.86 19.18 10.07
C GLU A 325 -20.32 19.35 10.03
N VAL A 326 -19.66 19.03 8.91
CA VAL A 326 -18.19 19.11 8.77
C VAL A 326 -17.73 20.29 7.94
N SER A 327 -18.60 20.91 7.12
CA SER A 327 -18.27 22.06 6.28
C SER A 327 -19.49 22.95 6.05
N ASP A 328 -19.29 24.24 6.22
CA ASP A 328 -20.23 25.31 5.86
C ASP A 328 -19.88 26.02 4.54
N LEU A 329 -18.87 25.49 3.82
CA LEU A 329 -18.29 26.05 2.60
C LEU A 329 -17.66 27.45 2.76
N SER A 330 -17.40 27.90 4.01
CA SER A 330 -16.61 29.13 4.25
C SER A 330 -15.18 29.01 3.69
N VAL A 331 -14.66 27.79 3.64
CA VAL A 331 -13.44 27.42 2.91
C VAL A 331 -13.83 26.43 1.81
N PRO A 332 -13.42 26.67 0.54
CA PRO A 332 -13.75 25.77 -0.55
C PRO A 332 -13.32 24.33 -0.32
N VAL A 333 -14.11 23.36 -0.79
CA VAL A 333 -13.83 21.93 -0.63
C VAL A 333 -13.02 21.40 -1.80
N ARG A 334 -11.91 20.76 -1.50
CA ARG A 334 -10.99 20.16 -2.47
C ARG A 334 -11.30 18.70 -2.78
N SER A 335 -11.68 17.93 -1.76
CA SER A 335 -11.99 16.50 -1.92
C SER A 335 -13.02 16.02 -0.89
N ILE A 336 -13.77 15.04 -1.29
CA ILE A 336 -14.76 14.35 -0.45
C ILE A 336 -14.47 12.86 -0.50
#